data_6a51b8312255f617cd6a27bed45487c2
#
_entry.id   6a51b8312255f617cd6a27bed45487c2
#
_cell.length_a   1.000
_cell.length_b   1.000
_cell.length_c   1.000
_cell.angle_alpha   90.00
_cell.angle_beta   90.00
_cell.angle_gamma   90.00
#
_symmetry.space_group_name_H-M   'P 1'
#
loop_
_entity.id
_entity.type
_entity.pdbx_description
1 polymer ?
#
loop_
_entity_poly.entity_id
_entity_poly.type
_entity_poly.pdbx_seq_one_letter_code
_entity_poly.pdbx_strand_id
1 'polypeptide(L)'
;MLKIHHLGMSRSDRSIWLAEELDLQYELVTHTRNAETFRSPQSLWDVSPMGKAPVIEDKGQTIPESGAIVEYLLENYGEGRLRPAKGTPAYIDYLHWMHAAESTLMTPIFINMLSVMTASDAPGLKAFCDGEFKTVFTYMNNILGERDYIAGDFSGADIMVAFPLMMLESPLFAQAGDETGKAFLPYPAIQAYLNRLRARPAWSKAEAIFKA
;
A
#
# COMPACT_ATOMS: atom_id res chain seq x y z
N MET A 1 21.83 6.09 10.30
CA MET A 1 21.52 5.48 8.99
C MET A 1 20.09 5.00 9.05
N LEU A 2 19.29 5.27 8.04
CA LEU A 2 17.91 4.81 7.94
C LEU A 2 17.88 3.27 7.93
N LYS A 3 17.00 2.66 8.75
CA LYS A 3 16.71 1.23 8.70
C LYS A 3 15.24 1.03 8.35
N ILE A 4 14.97 0.07 7.47
CA ILE A 4 13.60 -0.33 7.09
C ILE A 4 13.39 -1.76 7.55
N HIS A 5 12.42 -1.96 8.45
CA HIS A 5 12.01 -3.27 8.92
C HIS A 5 10.96 -3.84 7.96
N HIS A 6 11.35 -4.89 7.24
CA HIS A 6 10.51 -5.56 6.25
C HIS A 6 9.95 -6.87 6.80
N LEU A 7 8.67 -7.09 6.55
CA LEU A 7 8.00 -8.37 6.80
C LEU A 7 7.27 -8.76 5.51
N GLY A 8 7.62 -9.88 4.92
CA GLY A 8 7.04 -10.31 3.64
C GLY A 8 5.50 -10.30 3.66
N MET A 9 4.90 -9.99 2.52
CA MET A 9 3.45 -9.81 2.34
C MET A 9 2.86 -8.81 3.35
N SER A 10 3.45 -7.64 3.44
CA SER A 10 2.99 -6.58 4.33
C SER A 10 3.14 -5.19 3.70
N ARG A 11 2.58 -4.22 4.38
CA ARG A 11 2.66 -2.80 3.97
C ARG A 11 4.08 -2.22 4.00
N SER A 12 5.10 -2.97 4.45
CA SER A 12 6.50 -2.53 4.41
C SER A 12 7.03 -2.34 2.99
N ASP A 13 6.40 -2.97 2.00
CA ASP A 13 6.69 -2.78 0.59
C ASP A 13 6.64 -1.29 0.18
N ARG A 14 5.71 -0.52 0.76
CA ARG A 14 5.59 0.92 0.56
C ARG A 14 6.83 1.70 0.98
N SER A 15 7.40 1.33 2.12
CA SER A 15 8.59 2.02 2.67
C SER A 15 9.82 1.75 1.81
N ILE A 16 9.97 0.51 1.33
CA ILE A 16 11.05 0.12 0.44
C ILE A 16 10.89 0.84 -0.91
N TRP A 17 9.70 0.78 -1.51
CA TRP A 17 9.47 1.45 -2.79
C TRP A 17 9.71 2.96 -2.71
N LEU A 18 9.22 3.63 -1.66
CA LEU A 18 9.49 5.06 -1.46
C LEU A 18 10.99 5.36 -1.31
N ALA A 19 11.73 4.51 -0.58
CA ALA A 19 13.17 4.67 -0.44
C ALA A 19 13.89 4.56 -1.79
N GLU A 20 13.48 3.61 -2.65
CA GLU A 20 14.02 3.48 -4.01
C GLU A 20 13.62 4.66 -4.93
N GLU A 21 12.42 5.24 -4.79
CA GLU A 21 12.01 6.44 -5.54
C GLU A 21 12.78 7.70 -5.13
N LEU A 22 13.26 7.72 -3.90
CA LEU A 22 14.04 8.84 -3.36
C LEU A 22 15.56 8.60 -3.47
N ASP A 23 16.00 7.45 -4.00
CA ASP A 23 17.41 7.02 -4.07
C ASP A 23 18.12 7.01 -2.70
N LEU A 24 17.39 6.63 -1.64
CA LEU A 24 17.92 6.63 -0.28
C LEU A 24 18.85 5.43 -0.02
N GLN A 25 19.90 5.67 0.77
CA GLN A 25 20.69 4.60 1.34
C GLN A 25 20.07 4.14 2.65
N TYR A 26 19.77 2.85 2.78
CA TYR A 26 19.15 2.27 3.97
C TYR A 26 19.68 0.87 4.26
N GLU A 27 19.55 0.46 5.50
CA GLU A 27 19.71 -0.91 5.94
C GLU A 27 18.36 -1.62 5.91
N LEU A 28 18.25 -2.74 5.21
CA LEU A 28 17.04 -3.57 5.21
C LEU A 28 17.16 -4.63 6.31
N VAL A 29 16.22 -4.63 7.25
CA VAL A 29 16.11 -5.65 8.30
C VAL A 29 14.89 -6.52 8.00
N THR A 30 15.11 -7.72 7.49
CA THR A 30 14.04 -8.64 7.13
C THR A 30 13.60 -9.49 8.32
N HIS A 31 12.29 -9.54 8.54
CA HIS A 31 11.63 -10.38 9.54
C HIS A 31 10.85 -11.49 8.86
N THR A 32 10.94 -12.72 9.40
CA THR A 32 10.23 -13.88 8.84
C THR A 32 9.02 -14.21 9.71
N ARG A 33 7.85 -14.35 9.09
CA ARG A 33 6.62 -14.74 9.78
C ARG A 33 6.77 -16.11 10.41
N ASN A 34 6.09 -16.31 11.53
CA ASN A 34 5.93 -17.65 12.09
C ASN A 34 5.17 -18.52 11.09
N ALA A 35 5.75 -19.69 10.74
CA ALA A 35 5.22 -20.54 9.69
C ALA A 35 3.85 -21.17 10.03
N GLU A 36 3.57 -21.38 11.32
CA GLU A 36 2.32 -22.01 11.78
C GLU A 36 1.20 -20.99 11.97
N THR A 37 1.51 -19.86 12.62
CA THR A 37 0.50 -18.88 13.00
C THR A 37 0.37 -17.72 12.03
N PHE A 38 1.30 -17.60 11.09
CA PHE A 38 1.44 -16.50 10.14
C PHE A 38 1.63 -15.11 10.80
N ARG A 39 1.90 -15.08 12.10
CA ARG A 39 2.11 -13.85 12.85
C ARG A 39 3.54 -13.35 12.75
N SER A 40 3.73 -12.09 13.12
CA SER A 40 5.05 -11.46 13.21
C SER A 40 5.93 -12.14 14.27
N PRO A 41 7.27 -12.24 14.02
CA PRO A 41 8.20 -12.82 14.94
C PRO A 41 8.52 -11.87 16.11
N GLN A 42 9.14 -12.41 17.17
CA GLN A 42 9.57 -11.63 18.32
C GLN A 42 10.51 -10.49 17.93
N SER A 43 11.42 -10.72 16.97
CA SER A 43 12.35 -9.70 16.49
C SER A 43 11.66 -8.44 15.94
N LEU A 44 10.41 -8.54 15.45
CA LEU A 44 9.63 -7.37 15.04
C LEU A 44 8.95 -6.71 16.26
N TRP A 45 8.53 -7.48 17.25
CA TRP A 45 7.98 -6.94 18.50
C TRP A 45 9.04 -6.16 19.31
N ASP A 46 10.31 -6.54 19.20
CA ASP A 46 11.40 -5.87 19.90
C ASP A 46 11.65 -4.43 19.40
N VAL A 47 11.24 -4.14 18.15
CA VAL A 47 11.37 -2.80 17.55
C VAL A 47 10.03 -2.09 17.33
N SER A 48 8.95 -2.82 17.21
CA SER A 48 7.61 -2.27 16.99
C SER A 48 6.70 -2.56 18.19
N PRO A 49 6.23 -1.55 18.91
CA PRO A 49 5.34 -1.77 20.09
C PRO A 49 4.05 -2.53 19.74
N MET A 50 3.65 -2.52 18.47
CA MET A 50 2.46 -3.21 17.97
C MET A 50 2.80 -4.53 17.26
N GLY A 51 4.08 -4.91 17.13
CA GLY A 51 4.51 -6.09 16.40
C GLY A 51 4.08 -6.08 14.92
N LYS A 52 3.97 -4.89 14.30
CA LYS A 52 3.49 -4.72 12.93
C LYS A 52 4.53 -4.02 12.07
N ALA A 53 4.58 -4.38 10.78
CA ALA A 53 5.32 -3.70 9.75
C ALA A 53 4.35 -2.87 8.86
N PRO A 54 4.81 -1.74 8.29
CA PRO A 54 6.17 -1.21 8.35
C PRO A 54 6.56 -0.55 9.68
N VAL A 55 7.86 -0.56 9.93
CA VAL A 55 8.54 0.27 10.93
C VAL A 55 9.85 0.73 10.32
N ILE A 56 10.24 1.96 10.56
CA ILE A 56 11.59 2.46 10.26
C ILE A 56 12.27 2.96 11.52
N GLU A 57 13.60 2.88 11.55
CA GLU A 57 14.43 3.58 12.53
C GLU A 57 15.26 4.64 11.81
N ASP A 58 15.19 5.88 12.26
CA ASP A 58 16.02 6.97 11.73
C ASP A 58 16.29 8.03 12.79
N LYS A 59 17.51 8.54 12.82
CA LYS A 59 17.94 9.62 13.75
C LYS A 59 17.56 9.35 15.21
N GLY A 60 17.61 8.07 15.63
CA GLY A 60 17.28 7.65 17.00
C GLY A 60 15.77 7.56 17.30
N GLN A 61 14.92 7.67 16.28
CA GLN A 61 13.47 7.51 16.39
C GLN A 61 13.02 6.22 15.72
N THR A 62 12.04 5.56 16.31
CA THR A 62 11.31 4.43 15.72
C THR A 62 9.95 4.93 15.26
N ILE A 63 9.66 4.79 13.98
CA ILE A 63 8.45 5.34 13.35
C ILE A 63 7.64 4.19 12.75
N PRO A 64 6.49 3.83 13.35
CA PRO A 64 5.53 2.93 12.76
C PRO A 64 4.53 3.67 11.86
N GLU A 65 3.62 2.94 11.22
CA GLU A 65 2.53 3.40 10.35
C GLU A 65 2.98 3.84 8.95
N SER A 66 2.42 3.21 7.92
CA SER A 66 2.79 3.48 6.52
C SER A 66 2.67 4.95 6.15
N GLY A 67 1.54 5.59 6.49
CA GLY A 67 1.31 6.99 6.17
C GLY A 67 2.29 7.92 6.88
N ALA A 68 2.56 7.67 8.17
CA ALA A 68 3.52 8.45 8.94
C ALA A 68 4.94 8.29 8.39
N ILE A 69 5.32 7.07 7.98
CA ILE A 69 6.63 6.79 7.36
C ILE A 69 6.75 7.53 6.03
N VAL A 70 5.72 7.46 5.17
CA VAL A 70 5.71 8.17 3.88
C VAL A 70 5.88 9.67 4.10
N GLU A 71 5.08 10.28 4.97
CA GLU A 71 5.20 11.71 5.28
C GLU A 71 6.58 12.07 5.85
N TYR A 72 7.10 11.26 6.79
CA TYR A 72 8.42 11.48 7.38
C TYR A 72 9.54 11.45 6.35
N LEU A 73 9.53 10.43 5.47
CA LEU A 73 10.57 10.31 4.44
C LEU A 73 10.48 11.44 3.41
N LEU A 74 9.28 11.83 3.00
CA LEU A 74 9.09 12.95 2.08
C LEU A 74 9.52 14.29 2.70
N GLU A 75 9.23 14.52 3.97
CA GLU A 75 9.62 15.75 4.67
C GLU A 75 11.14 15.85 4.87
N ASN A 76 11.79 14.74 5.25
CA ASN A 76 13.20 14.74 5.61
C ASN A 76 14.15 14.49 4.43
N TYR A 77 13.69 13.84 3.37
CA TYR A 77 14.52 13.35 2.28
C TYR A 77 13.94 13.61 0.89
N GLY A 78 12.69 14.03 0.81
CA GLY A 78 12.00 14.24 -0.47
C GLY A 78 12.47 15.48 -1.25
N GLU A 79 12.98 16.50 -0.58
CA GLU A 79 13.38 17.76 -1.19
C GLU A 79 12.27 18.38 -2.08
N GLY A 80 11.03 18.26 -1.63
CA GLY A 80 9.84 18.68 -2.38
C GLY A 80 9.35 17.71 -3.46
N ARG A 81 10.05 16.60 -3.69
CA ARG A 81 9.62 15.54 -4.61
C ARG A 81 8.46 14.74 -4.05
N LEU A 82 7.65 14.15 -4.91
CA LEU A 82 6.60 13.16 -4.60
C LEU A 82 5.52 13.65 -3.61
N ARG A 83 5.41 14.95 -3.45
CA ARG A 83 4.35 15.59 -2.67
C ARG A 83 3.96 16.91 -3.31
N PRO A 84 2.69 17.12 -3.68
CA PRO A 84 2.24 18.40 -4.20
C PRO A 84 2.46 19.55 -3.21
N ALA A 85 2.62 20.76 -3.72
CA ALA A 85 2.81 21.95 -2.88
C ALA A 85 1.58 22.21 -2.00
N LYS A 86 1.82 22.49 -0.71
CA LYS A 86 0.75 22.85 0.23
C LYS A 86 -0.06 24.06 -0.29
N GLY A 87 -1.37 24.01 -0.09
CA GLY A 87 -2.29 25.08 -0.55
C GLY A 87 -2.77 24.94 -1.99
N THR A 88 -2.35 23.89 -2.71
CA THR A 88 -2.86 23.58 -4.06
C THR A 88 -4.01 22.56 -3.99
N PRO A 89 -4.91 22.51 -5.02
CA PRO A 89 -5.92 21.45 -5.12
C PRO A 89 -5.30 20.06 -5.13
N ALA A 90 -4.19 19.84 -5.83
CA ALA A 90 -3.47 18.57 -5.86
C ALA A 90 -3.00 18.13 -4.47
N TYR A 91 -2.68 19.05 -3.56
CA TYR A 91 -2.33 18.71 -2.19
C TYR A 91 -3.54 18.17 -1.40
N ILE A 92 -4.73 18.65 -1.67
CA ILE A 92 -5.96 18.13 -1.04
C ILE A 92 -6.25 16.71 -1.56
N ASP A 93 -6.11 16.48 -2.88
CA ASP A 93 -6.23 15.14 -3.46
C ASP A 93 -5.18 14.19 -2.87
N TYR A 94 -3.92 14.64 -2.72
CA TYR A 94 -2.86 13.88 -2.09
C TYR A 94 -3.25 13.47 -0.65
N LEU A 95 -3.68 14.41 0.19
CA LEU A 95 -4.11 14.11 1.57
C LEU A 95 -5.28 13.13 1.57
N HIS A 96 -6.28 13.36 0.71
CA HIS A 96 -7.41 12.43 0.59
C HIS A 96 -6.94 10.99 0.36
N TRP A 97 -6.09 10.76 -0.65
CA TRP A 97 -5.65 9.42 -1.00
C TRP A 97 -4.62 8.82 -0.03
N MET A 98 -3.81 9.63 0.63
CA MET A 98 -2.95 9.19 1.74
C MET A 98 -3.78 8.52 2.86
N HIS A 99 -4.95 9.10 3.19
CA HIS A 99 -5.83 8.56 4.22
C HIS A 99 -6.77 7.48 3.69
N ALA A 100 -7.34 7.65 2.50
CA ALA A 100 -8.25 6.68 1.89
C ALA A 100 -7.61 5.31 1.64
N ALA A 101 -6.30 5.26 1.43
CA ALA A 101 -5.57 4.01 1.23
C ALA A 101 -5.75 3.02 2.39
N GLU A 102 -5.73 3.49 3.64
CA GLU A 102 -5.87 2.62 4.82
C GLU A 102 -7.32 2.52 5.34
N SER A 103 -8.12 3.54 5.10
CA SER A 103 -9.52 3.55 5.53
C SER A 103 -10.44 2.98 4.46
N THR A 104 -10.67 3.73 3.41
CA THR A 104 -11.70 3.44 2.39
C THR A 104 -11.34 2.21 1.54
N LEU A 105 -10.07 2.03 1.17
CA LEU A 105 -9.65 0.88 0.36
C LEU A 105 -9.39 -0.36 1.21
N MET A 106 -8.62 -0.25 2.29
CA MET A 106 -8.22 -1.44 3.05
C MET A 106 -9.34 -2.04 3.89
N THR A 107 -10.32 -1.27 4.34
CA THR A 107 -11.40 -1.78 5.19
C THR A 107 -12.21 -2.90 4.51
N PRO A 108 -12.82 -2.70 3.33
CA PRO A 108 -13.55 -3.77 2.65
C PRO A 108 -12.64 -4.93 2.23
N ILE A 109 -11.35 -4.66 1.90
CA ILE A 109 -10.37 -5.70 1.59
C ILE A 109 -10.17 -6.62 2.81
N PHE A 110 -9.95 -6.06 4.00
CA PHE A 110 -9.79 -6.86 5.21
C PHE A 110 -11.04 -7.61 5.61
N ILE A 111 -12.21 -6.99 5.52
CA ILE A 111 -13.48 -7.67 5.80
C ILE A 111 -13.65 -8.87 4.88
N ASN A 112 -13.43 -8.69 3.58
CA ASN A 112 -13.55 -9.77 2.59
C ASN A 112 -12.52 -10.88 2.87
N MET A 113 -11.25 -10.53 3.09
CA MET A 113 -10.19 -11.47 3.42
C MET A 113 -10.53 -12.30 4.68
N LEU A 114 -10.98 -11.66 5.76
CA LEU A 114 -11.34 -12.34 7.00
C LEU A 114 -12.55 -13.27 6.81
N SER A 115 -13.55 -12.84 6.04
CA SER A 115 -14.71 -13.68 5.72
C SER A 115 -14.29 -14.98 5.04
N VAL A 116 -13.37 -14.89 4.09
CA VAL A 116 -12.80 -16.07 3.41
C VAL A 116 -11.99 -16.94 4.34
N MET A 117 -11.04 -16.35 5.07
CA MET A 117 -10.15 -17.10 5.99
C MET A 117 -10.91 -17.83 7.10
N THR A 118 -12.05 -17.30 7.52
CA THR A 118 -12.89 -17.91 8.56
C THR A 118 -14.02 -18.76 7.99
N ALA A 119 -14.07 -18.95 6.66
CA ALA A 119 -15.19 -19.63 5.96
C ALA A 119 -16.56 -19.08 6.43
N SER A 120 -16.65 -17.77 6.66
CA SER A 120 -17.85 -17.14 7.14
C SER A 120 -18.89 -17.02 6.02
N ASP A 121 -20.05 -17.65 6.21
CA ASP A 121 -21.21 -17.45 5.34
C ASP A 121 -22.00 -16.22 5.82
N ALA A 122 -21.51 -15.05 5.42
CA ALA A 122 -22.11 -13.77 5.80
C ALA A 122 -22.44 -12.94 4.54
N PRO A 123 -23.54 -13.25 3.82
CA PRO A 123 -23.88 -12.61 2.57
C PRO A 123 -24.04 -11.08 2.69
N GLY A 124 -24.46 -10.60 3.86
CA GLY A 124 -24.54 -9.16 4.13
C GLY A 124 -23.18 -8.47 4.14
N LEU A 125 -22.13 -9.12 4.67
CA LEU A 125 -20.76 -8.58 4.62
C LEU A 125 -20.21 -8.58 3.19
N LYS A 126 -20.48 -9.65 2.43
CA LYS A 126 -20.08 -9.70 1.03
C LYS A 126 -20.75 -8.59 0.22
N ALA A 127 -22.06 -8.42 0.35
CA ALA A 127 -22.80 -7.35 -0.34
C ALA A 127 -22.29 -5.96 0.04
N PHE A 128 -21.93 -5.74 1.31
CA PHE A 128 -21.30 -4.51 1.76
C PHE A 128 -19.96 -4.27 1.05
N CYS A 129 -19.05 -5.25 1.07
CA CYS A 129 -17.74 -5.12 0.41
C CYS A 129 -17.89 -4.87 -1.09
N ASP A 130 -18.76 -5.59 -1.77
CA ASP A 130 -19.01 -5.42 -3.21
C ASP A 130 -19.54 -4.00 -3.51
N GLY A 131 -20.40 -3.45 -2.66
CA GLY A 131 -20.91 -2.07 -2.76
C GLY A 131 -19.81 -1.03 -2.57
N GLU A 132 -18.95 -1.20 -1.55
CA GLU A 132 -17.82 -0.31 -1.28
C GLU A 132 -16.81 -0.34 -2.44
N PHE A 133 -16.44 -1.53 -2.92
CA PHE A 133 -15.55 -1.67 -4.07
C PHE A 133 -16.11 -0.98 -5.32
N LYS A 134 -17.38 -1.23 -5.64
CA LYS A 134 -18.02 -0.58 -6.78
C LYS A 134 -17.97 0.94 -6.66
N THR A 135 -18.26 1.48 -5.49
CA THR A 135 -18.27 2.92 -5.24
C THR A 135 -16.88 3.53 -5.41
N VAL A 136 -15.88 2.99 -4.70
CA VAL A 136 -14.54 3.57 -4.72
C VAL A 136 -13.84 3.36 -6.05
N PHE A 137 -14.00 2.20 -6.70
CA PHE A 137 -13.34 1.95 -7.99
C PHE A 137 -13.99 2.74 -9.13
N THR A 138 -15.32 2.98 -9.10
CA THR A 138 -15.96 3.89 -10.05
C THR A 138 -15.39 5.30 -9.92
N TYR A 139 -15.26 5.80 -8.69
CA TYR A 139 -14.67 7.11 -8.41
C TYR A 139 -13.20 7.19 -8.86
N MET A 140 -12.39 6.21 -8.50
CA MET A 140 -10.97 6.14 -8.92
C MET A 140 -10.83 6.06 -10.45
N ASN A 141 -11.64 5.23 -11.11
CA ASN A 141 -11.57 5.05 -12.55
C ASN A 141 -11.90 6.34 -13.29
N ASN A 142 -12.87 7.13 -12.80
CA ASN A 142 -13.20 8.42 -13.38
C ASN A 142 -12.03 9.41 -13.25
N ILE A 143 -11.42 9.51 -12.05
CA ILE A 143 -10.26 10.36 -11.82
C ILE A 143 -9.09 9.97 -12.72
N LEU A 144 -8.76 8.67 -12.76
CA LEU A 144 -7.64 8.13 -13.53
C LEU A 144 -7.89 8.09 -15.04
N GLY A 145 -9.13 8.30 -15.47
CA GLY A 145 -9.47 8.54 -16.86
C GLY A 145 -9.08 9.93 -17.37
N GLU A 146 -8.88 10.89 -16.44
CA GLU A 146 -8.56 12.28 -16.76
C GLU A 146 -7.09 12.63 -16.46
N ARG A 147 -6.38 11.80 -15.69
CA ARG A 147 -5.01 12.05 -15.24
C ARG A 147 -4.24 10.75 -15.01
N ASP A 148 -2.91 10.85 -15.07
CA ASP A 148 -2.01 9.71 -14.99
C ASP A 148 -1.87 9.12 -13.59
N TYR A 149 -1.93 9.95 -12.54
CA TYR A 149 -1.74 9.56 -11.14
C TYR A 149 -2.84 10.12 -10.25
N ILE A 150 -3.01 9.50 -9.06
CA ILE A 150 -4.20 9.72 -8.23
C ILE A 150 -4.34 11.16 -7.71
N ALA A 151 -3.22 11.89 -7.57
CA ALA A 151 -3.20 13.29 -7.17
C ALA A 151 -2.70 14.24 -8.28
N GLY A 152 -2.66 13.79 -9.53
CA GLY A 152 -2.15 14.52 -10.70
C GLY A 152 -0.78 14.01 -11.12
N ASP A 153 0.27 14.40 -10.42
CA ASP A 153 1.62 13.85 -10.59
C ASP A 153 1.86 12.68 -9.62
N PHE A 154 2.83 11.80 -9.97
CA PHE A 154 3.23 10.69 -9.10
C PHE A 154 3.69 11.21 -7.73
N SER A 155 3.17 10.61 -6.66
CA SER A 155 3.36 11.07 -5.29
C SER A 155 3.34 9.94 -4.27
N GLY A 156 3.60 10.24 -3.01
CA GLY A 156 3.43 9.30 -1.90
C GLY A 156 2.03 8.71 -1.80
N ALA A 157 1.00 9.43 -2.28
CA ALA A 157 -0.37 8.91 -2.31
C ALA A 157 -0.50 7.70 -3.25
N ASP A 158 0.20 7.70 -4.39
CA ASP A 158 0.21 6.55 -5.31
C ASP A 158 0.88 5.33 -4.68
N ILE A 159 1.96 5.53 -3.94
CA ILE A 159 2.63 4.46 -3.19
C ILE A 159 1.69 3.88 -2.13
N MET A 160 0.93 4.73 -1.44
CA MET A 160 -0.05 4.28 -0.44
C MET A 160 -1.20 3.49 -1.07
N VAL A 161 -1.76 3.98 -2.17
CA VAL A 161 -2.90 3.38 -2.89
C VAL A 161 -2.53 2.11 -3.65
N ALA A 162 -1.30 2.00 -4.15
CA ALA A 162 -0.85 0.85 -4.92
C ALA A 162 -0.98 -0.47 -4.14
N PHE A 163 -0.61 -0.49 -2.86
CA PHE A 163 -0.62 -1.71 -2.06
C PHE A 163 -2.02 -2.36 -1.97
N PRO A 164 -3.10 -1.67 -1.55
CA PRO A 164 -4.44 -2.27 -1.54
C PRO A 164 -4.91 -2.74 -2.91
N LEU A 165 -4.62 -2.00 -3.98
CA LEU A 165 -5.01 -2.42 -5.32
C LEU A 165 -4.27 -3.68 -5.78
N MET A 166 -2.95 -3.72 -5.60
CA MET A 166 -2.14 -4.89 -5.96
C MET A 166 -2.45 -6.11 -5.08
N MET A 167 -2.86 -5.89 -3.84
CA MET A 167 -3.33 -6.96 -2.95
C MET A 167 -4.56 -7.67 -3.51
N LEU A 168 -5.48 -6.96 -4.15
CA LEU A 168 -6.66 -7.54 -4.81
C LEU A 168 -6.32 -8.39 -6.04
N GLU A 169 -5.15 -8.20 -6.66
CA GLU A 169 -4.66 -9.02 -7.76
C GLU A 169 -3.85 -10.25 -7.27
N SER A 170 -3.61 -10.36 -5.96
CA SER A 170 -2.79 -11.44 -5.41
C SER A 170 -3.55 -12.79 -5.39
N PRO A 171 -2.83 -13.92 -5.48
CA PRO A 171 -3.43 -15.26 -5.36
C PRO A 171 -4.20 -15.50 -4.05
N LEU A 172 -3.90 -14.75 -3.00
CA LEU A 172 -4.59 -14.83 -1.72
C LEU A 172 -6.09 -14.44 -1.86
N PHE A 173 -6.39 -13.48 -2.75
CA PHE A 173 -7.76 -13.09 -3.07
C PHE A 173 -8.41 -13.99 -4.11
N ALA A 174 -7.64 -14.65 -4.98
CA ALA A 174 -8.17 -15.65 -5.91
C ALA A 174 -8.82 -16.83 -5.21
N GLN A 175 -8.26 -17.24 -4.06
CA GLN A 175 -8.84 -18.31 -3.24
C GLN A 175 -10.20 -17.93 -2.64
N ALA A 176 -10.52 -16.64 -2.64
CA ALA A 176 -11.80 -16.10 -2.19
C ALA A 176 -12.95 -16.26 -3.20
N GLY A 177 -12.73 -16.97 -4.30
CA GLY A 177 -13.73 -17.16 -5.35
C GLY A 177 -13.81 -15.98 -6.33
N ASP A 178 -12.94 -14.97 -6.16
CA ASP A 178 -12.72 -13.94 -7.14
C ASP A 178 -11.56 -14.36 -8.05
N GLU A 179 -11.80 -14.45 -9.36
CA GLU A 179 -10.77 -14.84 -10.29
C GLU A 179 -9.70 -13.73 -10.34
N THR A 180 -8.49 -14.04 -9.86
CA THR A 180 -7.35 -13.10 -9.83
C THR A 180 -7.22 -12.32 -11.12
N GLY A 181 -7.03 -11.02 -10.99
CA GLY A 181 -6.88 -10.11 -12.12
C GLY A 181 -8.19 -9.61 -12.71
N LYS A 182 -9.36 -10.07 -12.22
CA LYS A 182 -10.66 -9.61 -12.71
C LYS A 182 -11.28 -8.47 -11.93
N ALA A 183 -10.80 -8.18 -10.72
CA ALA A 183 -11.35 -7.10 -9.88
C ALA A 183 -11.44 -5.75 -10.62
N PHE A 184 -10.49 -5.48 -11.51
CA PHE A 184 -10.43 -4.23 -12.26
C PHE A 184 -10.87 -4.33 -13.72
N LEU A 185 -11.40 -5.48 -14.21
CA LEU A 185 -11.88 -5.60 -15.59
C LEU A 185 -12.91 -4.51 -15.98
N PRO A 186 -13.84 -4.12 -15.08
CA PRO A 186 -14.76 -3.01 -15.36
C PRO A 186 -14.12 -1.62 -15.29
N TYR A 187 -12.84 -1.52 -14.88
CA TYR A 187 -12.16 -0.27 -14.53
C TYR A 187 -10.85 -0.09 -15.31
N PRO A 188 -10.91 0.17 -16.63
CA PRO A 188 -9.73 0.19 -17.49
C PRO A 188 -8.70 1.26 -17.11
N ALA A 189 -9.14 2.39 -16.55
CA ALA A 189 -8.21 3.43 -16.09
C ALA A 189 -7.41 3.01 -14.87
N ILE A 190 -7.99 2.22 -13.94
CA ILE A 190 -7.26 1.61 -12.82
C ILE A 190 -6.23 0.60 -13.33
N GLN A 191 -6.57 -0.23 -14.32
CA GLN A 191 -5.61 -1.15 -14.93
C GLN A 191 -4.44 -0.43 -15.57
N ALA A 192 -4.73 0.61 -16.37
CA ALA A 192 -3.68 1.44 -16.99
C ALA A 192 -2.78 2.11 -15.94
N TYR A 193 -3.37 2.60 -14.86
CA TYR A 193 -2.66 3.17 -13.71
C TYR A 193 -1.73 2.15 -13.05
N LEU A 194 -2.20 0.95 -12.71
CA LEU A 194 -1.37 -0.10 -12.13
C LEU A 194 -0.20 -0.49 -13.04
N ASN A 195 -0.43 -0.58 -14.36
CA ASN A 195 0.64 -0.84 -15.31
C ASN A 195 1.68 0.30 -15.32
N ARG A 196 1.23 1.55 -15.23
CA ARG A 196 2.09 2.73 -15.17
C ARG A 196 2.94 2.73 -13.90
N LEU A 197 2.36 2.36 -12.75
CA LEU A 197 3.09 2.21 -11.49
C LEU A 197 4.18 1.13 -11.60
N ARG A 198 3.86 -0.04 -12.17
CA ARG A 198 4.81 -1.15 -12.36
C ARG A 198 5.91 -0.85 -13.37
N ALA A 199 5.68 0.05 -14.31
CA ALA A 199 6.68 0.47 -15.29
C ALA A 199 7.75 1.41 -14.69
N ARG A 200 7.62 1.86 -13.46
CA ARG A 200 8.60 2.73 -12.80
C ARG A 200 9.87 1.95 -12.46
N PRO A 201 11.07 2.49 -12.77
CA PRO A 201 12.33 1.80 -12.45
C PRO A 201 12.51 1.47 -10.96
N ALA A 202 12.09 2.39 -10.07
CA ALA A 202 12.16 2.18 -8.63
C ALA A 202 11.22 1.05 -8.16
N TRP A 203 10.05 0.87 -8.82
CA TRP A 203 9.18 -0.29 -8.54
C TRP A 203 9.90 -1.61 -8.82
N SER A 204 10.57 -1.73 -9.97
CA SER A 204 11.27 -2.98 -10.32
C SER A 204 12.37 -3.33 -9.32
N LYS A 205 13.10 -2.33 -8.81
CA LYS A 205 14.10 -2.53 -7.75
C LYS A 205 13.43 -3.00 -6.44
N ALA A 206 12.39 -2.30 -6.01
CA ALA A 206 11.65 -2.62 -4.79
C ALA A 206 11.02 -4.02 -4.89
N GLU A 207 10.40 -4.35 -6.02
CA GLU A 207 9.77 -5.66 -6.24
C GLU A 207 10.77 -6.83 -6.14
N ALA A 208 11.99 -6.64 -6.61
CA ALA A 208 13.06 -7.64 -6.45
C ALA A 208 13.39 -7.89 -4.97
N ILE A 209 13.28 -6.87 -4.12
CA ILE A 209 13.48 -6.96 -2.66
C ILE A 209 12.29 -7.66 -1.99
N PHE A 210 11.04 -7.32 -2.38
CA PHE A 210 9.83 -7.93 -1.78
C PHE A 210 9.77 -9.44 -2.01
N LYS A 211 10.34 -9.91 -3.13
CA LYS A 211 10.29 -11.31 -3.56
C LYS A 211 11.50 -12.15 -3.13
N ALA A 212 12.52 -11.51 -2.55
CA ALA A 212 13.72 -12.18 -2.05
C ALA A 212 13.50 -12.79 -0.67
#